data_5b43ce5e06c314ab2c62682bbda1f99c
#
_entry.id   5b43ce5e06c314ab2c62682bbda1f99c
#
_cell.length_a   1.000
_cell.length_b   1.000
_cell.length_c   1.000
_cell.angle_alpha   90.00
_cell.angle_beta   90.00
_cell.angle_gamma   90.00
#
_symmetry.space_group_name_H-M   'P 1'
#
loop_
_entity.id
_entity.type
_entity.pdbx_description
1 polymer ?
#
loop_
_entity_poly.entity_id
_entity_poly.type
_entity_poly.pdbx_seq_one_letter_code
_entity_poly.pdbx_strand_id
1 'polypeptide(L)'
;MRLSEAAGLHIDDIVLEDNTPYINLTTHPWRSLKTKGSQRQIPLVGSALWAARRIKEANGASPYAFPLYYKTTTTNANSASAAINKWLRPRVPEGCVIHSFRHSLRDRLRAVECPSDMIDQIGGWASGKVGEGYGEGFRLTQVFGALLSLRLEAKPKFHN
;
A
#
# COMPACT_ATOMS: atom_id res chain seq x y z
N MET A 1 1.79 1.26 1.02
CA MET A 1 2.95 0.42 0.61
C MET A 1 3.92 1.21 -0.25
N ARG A 2 5.20 0.79 -0.35
CA ARG A 2 6.12 1.22 -1.41
C ARG A 2 5.78 0.49 -2.70
N LEU A 3 6.17 1.05 -3.86
CA LEU A 3 5.87 0.40 -5.14
C LEU A 3 6.50 -0.98 -5.26
N SER A 4 7.73 -1.16 -4.79
CA SER A 4 8.41 -2.47 -4.78
C SER A 4 7.70 -3.50 -3.88
N GLU A 5 7.11 -3.04 -2.76
CA GLU A 5 6.30 -3.88 -1.89
C GLU A 5 5.04 -4.36 -2.62
N ALA A 6 4.37 -3.44 -3.33
CA ALA A 6 3.14 -3.75 -4.08
C ALA A 6 3.41 -4.63 -5.31
N ALA A 7 4.42 -4.29 -6.12
CA ALA A 7 4.73 -5.03 -7.34
C ALA A 7 5.19 -6.47 -7.06
N GLY A 8 5.73 -6.72 -5.85
CA GLY A 8 6.18 -8.06 -5.43
C GLY A 8 5.17 -8.82 -4.57
N LEU A 9 3.88 -8.44 -4.55
CA LEU A 9 2.87 -9.15 -3.77
C LEU A 9 2.64 -10.57 -4.29
N HIS A 10 2.62 -11.52 -3.36
CA HIS A 10 2.07 -12.86 -3.59
C HIS A 10 0.56 -12.84 -3.43
N ILE A 11 -0.15 -13.75 -4.05
CA ILE A 11 -1.61 -13.85 -3.93
C ILE A 11 -2.03 -14.14 -2.48
N ASP A 12 -1.25 -14.95 -1.77
CA ASP A 12 -1.54 -15.30 -0.37
C ASP A 12 -1.24 -14.15 0.61
N ASP A 13 -0.50 -13.12 0.17
CA ASP A 13 -0.37 -11.88 0.96
C ASP A 13 -1.71 -11.12 1.04
N ILE A 14 -2.65 -11.38 0.13
CA ILE A 14 -3.95 -10.72 0.05
C ILE A 14 -4.99 -11.57 0.77
N VAL A 15 -5.37 -11.17 1.97
CA VAL A 15 -6.37 -11.84 2.81
C VAL A 15 -7.70 -11.12 2.68
N LEU A 16 -8.69 -11.75 2.06
CA LEU A 16 -10.03 -11.19 1.81
C LEU A 16 -11.12 -11.82 2.67
N GLU A 17 -10.86 -12.99 3.20
CA GLU A 17 -11.80 -13.85 3.91
C GLU A 17 -11.96 -13.44 5.40
N ASP A 18 -11.12 -12.53 5.89
CA ASP A 18 -11.19 -12.00 7.25
C ASP A 18 -12.29 -10.92 7.37
N ASN A 19 -12.79 -10.71 8.58
CA ASN A 19 -13.72 -9.61 8.90
C ASN A 19 -13.14 -8.23 8.56
N THR A 20 -11.82 -8.11 8.58
CA THR A 20 -11.07 -6.94 8.15
C THR A 20 -10.11 -7.36 7.04
N PRO A 21 -10.49 -7.28 5.76
CA PRO A 21 -9.61 -7.63 4.65
C PRO A 21 -8.30 -6.82 4.70
N TYR A 22 -7.16 -7.47 4.46
CA TYR A 22 -5.86 -6.82 4.58
C TYR A 22 -4.80 -7.43 3.65
N ILE A 23 -3.70 -6.72 3.49
CA ILE A 23 -2.46 -7.25 2.92
C ILE A 23 -1.53 -7.60 4.09
N ASN A 24 -1.08 -8.84 4.14
CA ASN A 24 -0.03 -9.31 5.05
C ASN A 24 1.33 -9.07 4.39
N LEU A 25 1.89 -7.88 4.60
CA LEU A 25 3.16 -7.51 3.98
C LEU A 25 4.33 -8.15 4.74
N THR A 26 4.89 -9.20 4.17
CA THR A 26 6.03 -9.95 4.70
C THR A 26 7.17 -10.04 3.70
N THR A 27 8.32 -10.55 4.12
CA THR A 27 9.45 -10.82 3.21
C THR A 27 9.18 -12.08 2.39
N HIS A 28 9.69 -12.08 1.15
CA HIS A 28 9.72 -13.23 0.27
C HIS A 28 11.10 -13.32 -0.39
N PRO A 29 11.53 -14.43 -0.95
CA PRO A 29 12.82 -14.56 -1.63
C PRO A 29 13.04 -13.52 -2.74
N TRP A 30 11.97 -13.09 -3.40
CA TRP A 30 11.98 -12.08 -4.48
C TRP A 30 11.63 -10.66 -4.01
N ARG A 31 11.19 -10.49 -2.78
CA ARG A 31 10.77 -9.19 -2.21
C ARG A 31 11.39 -8.98 -0.84
N SER A 32 12.45 -8.21 -0.78
CA SER A 32 12.99 -7.70 0.47
C SER A 32 12.16 -6.51 0.98
N LEU A 33 12.12 -6.33 2.28
CA LEU A 33 11.58 -5.14 2.93
C LEU A 33 12.74 -4.25 3.39
N LYS A 34 12.57 -2.92 3.28
CA LYS A 34 13.63 -1.95 3.58
C LYS A 34 14.15 -2.05 5.02
N THR A 35 13.26 -2.37 5.97
CA THR A 35 13.56 -2.53 7.41
C THR A 35 12.70 -3.64 7.98
N LYS A 36 13.10 -4.20 9.14
CA LYS A 36 12.26 -5.17 9.89
C LYS A 36 10.87 -4.61 10.20
N GLY A 37 10.75 -3.34 10.58
CA GLY A 37 9.48 -2.66 10.84
C GLY A 37 8.63 -2.38 9.59
N SER A 38 9.11 -2.71 8.40
CA SER A 38 8.30 -2.64 7.17
C SER A 38 7.32 -3.82 7.04
N GLN A 39 7.54 -4.93 7.76
CA GLN A 39 6.60 -6.04 7.83
C GLN A 39 5.38 -5.60 8.65
N ARG A 40 4.18 -5.74 8.08
CA ARG A 40 2.95 -5.25 8.69
C ARG A 40 1.71 -5.73 7.96
N GLN A 41 0.58 -5.70 8.67
CA GLN A 41 -0.74 -5.87 8.08
C GLN A 41 -1.30 -4.49 7.67
N ILE A 42 -1.82 -4.39 6.45
CA ILE A 42 -2.37 -3.15 5.89
C ILE A 42 -3.82 -3.40 5.51
N PRO A 43 -4.80 -2.85 6.26
CA PRO A 43 -6.21 -3.02 5.93
C PRO A 43 -6.54 -2.49 4.54
N LEU A 44 -7.45 -3.17 3.87
CA LEU A 44 -7.93 -2.83 2.54
C LEU A 44 -9.28 -2.12 2.63
N VAL A 45 -9.33 -0.88 2.12
CA VAL A 45 -10.54 -0.05 2.08
C VAL A 45 -10.77 0.52 0.68
N GLY A 46 -12.02 0.81 0.33
CA GLY A 46 -12.37 1.51 -0.91
C GLY A 46 -11.73 0.91 -2.16
N SER A 47 -11.05 1.74 -2.96
CA SER A 47 -10.42 1.32 -4.22
C SER A 47 -9.33 0.26 -4.03
N ALA A 48 -8.65 0.24 -2.87
CA ALA A 48 -7.63 -0.78 -2.59
C ALA A 48 -8.27 -2.16 -2.40
N LEU A 49 -9.40 -2.23 -1.69
CA LEU A 49 -10.17 -3.49 -1.53
C LEU A 49 -10.73 -3.96 -2.87
N TRP A 50 -11.30 -3.05 -3.66
CA TRP A 50 -11.78 -3.36 -5.00
C TRP A 50 -10.65 -3.94 -5.88
N ALA A 51 -9.49 -3.30 -5.90
CA ALA A 51 -8.35 -3.76 -6.68
C ALA A 51 -7.84 -5.13 -6.22
N ALA A 52 -7.79 -5.38 -4.91
CA ALA A 52 -7.37 -6.67 -4.34
C ALA A 52 -8.30 -7.82 -4.75
N ARG A 53 -9.62 -7.59 -4.74
CA ARG A 53 -10.61 -8.54 -5.25
C ARG A 53 -10.39 -8.85 -6.73
N ARG A 54 -10.24 -7.80 -7.55
CA ARG A 54 -9.98 -7.95 -9.00
C ARG A 54 -8.68 -8.71 -9.28
N ILE A 55 -7.64 -8.49 -8.48
CA ILE A 55 -6.39 -9.24 -8.60
C ILE A 55 -6.64 -10.72 -8.33
N LYS A 56 -7.30 -11.07 -7.24
CA LYS A 56 -7.61 -12.49 -6.92
C LYS A 56 -8.49 -13.16 -8.00
N GLU A 57 -9.49 -12.45 -8.50
CA GLU A 57 -10.38 -12.95 -9.57
C GLU A 57 -9.64 -13.17 -10.89
N ALA A 58 -8.76 -12.24 -11.28
CA ALA A 58 -8.11 -12.25 -12.59
C ALA A 58 -6.81 -13.06 -12.64
N ASN A 59 -6.30 -13.52 -11.51
CA ASN A 59 -4.91 -13.98 -11.41
C ASN A 59 -4.65 -15.38 -11.99
N GLY A 60 -5.67 -16.14 -12.33
CA GLY A 60 -5.53 -17.49 -12.90
C GLY A 60 -4.62 -18.38 -12.07
N ALA A 61 -3.62 -19.01 -12.71
CA ALA A 61 -2.68 -19.92 -12.05
C ALA A 61 -1.40 -19.22 -11.51
N SER A 62 -1.26 -17.90 -11.64
CA SER A 62 -0.04 -17.22 -11.17
C SER A 62 -0.06 -17.03 -9.65
N PRO A 63 1.02 -17.36 -8.92
CA PRO A 63 1.11 -17.05 -7.50
C PRO A 63 1.40 -15.56 -7.21
N TYR A 64 1.71 -14.76 -8.23
CA TYR A 64 2.09 -13.35 -8.10
C TYR A 64 0.94 -12.44 -8.50
N ALA A 65 0.65 -11.43 -7.68
CA ALA A 65 -0.38 -10.42 -7.95
C ALA A 65 -0.11 -9.63 -9.25
N PHE A 66 1.18 -9.44 -9.57
CA PHE A 66 1.63 -8.71 -10.76
C PHE A 66 2.72 -9.50 -11.51
N PRO A 67 2.37 -10.58 -12.25
CA PRO A 67 3.33 -11.49 -12.87
C PRO A 67 4.32 -10.81 -13.81
N LEU A 68 3.91 -9.75 -14.51
CA LEU A 68 4.76 -8.97 -15.43
C LEU A 68 5.98 -8.34 -14.76
N TYR A 69 5.91 -8.09 -13.47
CA TYR A 69 6.99 -7.44 -12.70
C TYR A 69 7.77 -8.41 -11.83
N TYR A 70 7.39 -9.69 -11.86
CA TYR A 70 8.13 -10.74 -11.17
C TYR A 70 9.29 -11.24 -12.05
N LYS A 71 10.44 -11.43 -11.43
CA LYS A 71 11.57 -12.17 -11.96
C LYS A 71 11.99 -13.20 -10.92
N THR A 72 12.51 -14.33 -11.34
CA THR A 72 12.78 -15.51 -10.50
C THR A 72 13.37 -15.24 -9.11
N THR A 73 14.17 -14.20 -8.96
CA THR A 73 14.85 -13.84 -7.70
C THR A 73 14.58 -12.43 -7.23
N THR A 74 13.80 -11.62 -7.98
CA THR A 74 13.62 -10.21 -7.67
C THR A 74 12.34 -9.64 -8.30
N THR A 75 11.87 -8.52 -7.76
CA THR A 75 10.75 -7.75 -8.31
C THR A 75 11.27 -6.59 -9.13
N ASN A 76 10.79 -6.44 -10.38
CA ASN A 76 11.17 -5.33 -11.26
C ASN A 76 10.31 -4.07 -10.99
N ALA A 77 10.53 -3.44 -9.82
CA ALA A 77 9.82 -2.24 -9.42
C ALA A 77 10.12 -1.03 -10.34
N ASN A 78 11.28 -0.98 -10.96
CA ASN A 78 11.65 0.11 -11.89
C ASN A 78 10.79 0.05 -13.15
N SER A 79 10.56 -1.13 -13.72
CA SER A 79 9.68 -1.31 -14.87
C SER A 79 8.23 -0.95 -14.51
N ALA A 80 7.74 -1.38 -13.34
CA ALA A 80 6.43 -0.99 -12.84
C ALA A 80 6.32 0.54 -12.69
N SER A 81 7.34 1.18 -12.11
CA SER A 81 7.40 2.64 -11.96
C SER A 81 7.33 3.35 -13.30
N ALA A 82 8.13 2.91 -14.27
CA ALA A 82 8.15 3.51 -15.61
C ALA A 82 6.79 3.42 -16.30
N ALA A 83 6.17 2.23 -16.30
CA ALA A 83 4.86 2.01 -16.91
C ALA A 83 3.76 2.86 -16.26
N ILE A 84 3.69 2.84 -14.92
CA ILE A 84 2.67 3.60 -14.18
C ILE A 84 2.87 5.10 -14.35
N ASN A 85 4.10 5.61 -14.24
CA ASN A 85 4.36 7.05 -14.39
C ASN A 85 4.11 7.54 -15.83
N LYS A 86 4.39 6.71 -16.84
CA LYS A 86 4.00 7.00 -18.23
C LYS A 86 2.48 7.16 -18.36
N TRP A 87 1.71 6.27 -17.72
CA TRP A 87 0.24 6.35 -17.74
C TRP A 87 -0.29 7.53 -16.90
N LEU A 88 0.35 7.87 -15.77
CA LEU A 88 -0.06 8.97 -14.89
C LEU A 88 0.19 10.35 -15.52
N ARG A 89 1.30 10.54 -16.24
CA ARG A 89 1.77 11.85 -16.74
C ARG A 89 0.68 12.72 -17.35
N PRO A 90 -0.21 12.26 -18.24
CA PRO A 90 -1.28 13.08 -18.79
C PRO A 90 -2.51 13.23 -17.87
N ARG A 91 -2.50 12.66 -16.67
CA ARG A 91 -3.68 12.53 -15.77
C ARG A 91 -3.50 13.19 -14.42
N VAL A 92 -2.31 13.65 -14.12
CA VAL A 92 -1.97 14.28 -12.83
C VAL A 92 -1.19 15.57 -13.08
N PRO A 93 -1.16 16.51 -12.12
CA PRO A 93 -0.35 17.71 -12.23
C PRO A 93 1.12 17.37 -12.49
N GLU A 94 1.81 18.31 -13.16
CA GLU A 94 3.23 18.20 -13.46
C GLU A 94 4.04 17.94 -12.16
N GLY A 95 5.07 17.09 -12.25
CA GLY A 95 5.89 16.69 -11.11
C GLY A 95 5.29 15.58 -10.24
N CYS A 96 3.99 15.25 -10.40
CA CYS A 96 3.37 14.14 -9.68
C CYS A 96 3.76 12.79 -10.29
N VAL A 97 4.11 11.85 -9.43
CA VAL A 97 4.52 10.48 -9.78
C VAL A 97 3.81 9.47 -8.88
N ILE A 98 3.93 8.18 -9.18
CA ILE A 98 3.31 7.13 -8.35
C ILE A 98 3.67 7.26 -6.86
N HIS A 99 4.87 7.72 -6.53
CA HIS A 99 5.29 7.92 -5.14
C HIS A 99 4.53 9.05 -4.44
N SER A 100 3.99 10.01 -5.17
CA SER A 100 3.19 11.12 -4.63
C SER A 100 1.93 10.64 -3.90
N PHE A 101 1.34 9.51 -4.32
CA PHE A 101 0.21 8.90 -3.60
C PHE A 101 0.56 8.52 -2.16
N ARG A 102 1.82 8.13 -1.91
CA ARG A 102 2.28 7.79 -0.58
C ARG A 102 2.41 9.03 0.32
N HIS A 103 2.84 10.16 -0.22
CA HIS A 103 2.85 11.43 0.48
C HIS A 103 1.41 11.91 0.75
N SER A 104 0.57 11.90 -0.27
CA SER A 104 -0.85 12.26 -0.16
C SER A 104 -1.59 11.43 0.91
N LEU A 105 -1.33 10.12 1.01
CA LEU A 105 -1.91 9.30 2.06
C LEU A 105 -1.52 9.80 3.45
N ARG A 106 -0.25 10.16 3.66
CA ARG A 106 0.25 10.69 4.94
C ARG A 106 -0.47 11.99 5.33
N ASP A 107 -0.60 12.92 4.37
CA ASP A 107 -1.25 14.21 4.61
C ASP A 107 -2.75 14.04 4.88
N ARG A 108 -3.41 13.13 4.17
CA ARG A 108 -4.83 12.82 4.40
C ARG A 108 -5.08 12.17 5.76
N LEU A 109 -4.19 11.27 6.19
CA LEU A 109 -4.26 10.70 7.54
C LEU A 109 -4.09 11.76 8.62
N ARG A 110 -3.18 12.73 8.42
CA ARG A 110 -3.04 13.88 9.31
C ARG A 110 -4.29 14.77 9.34
N ALA A 111 -4.92 14.97 8.19
CA ALA A 111 -6.14 15.77 8.08
C ALA A 111 -7.34 15.20 8.85
N VAL A 112 -7.35 13.89 9.11
CA VAL A 112 -8.35 13.22 9.96
C VAL A 112 -7.81 12.94 11.37
N GLU A 113 -6.78 13.67 11.79
CA GLU A 113 -6.18 13.61 13.14
C GLU A 113 -5.69 12.20 13.55
N CYS A 114 -5.32 11.38 12.56
CA CYS A 114 -4.76 10.06 12.83
C CYS A 114 -3.44 10.18 13.62
N PRO A 115 -3.24 9.43 14.70
CA PRO A 115 -2.01 9.46 15.49
C PRO A 115 -0.75 9.23 14.64
N SER A 116 0.33 9.96 14.92
CA SER A 116 1.55 9.93 14.09
C SER A 116 2.20 8.56 14.02
N ASP A 117 2.20 7.82 15.11
CA ASP A 117 2.71 6.46 15.22
C ASP A 117 1.85 5.45 14.42
N MET A 118 0.53 5.61 14.40
CA MET A 118 -0.36 4.84 13.53
C MET A 118 -0.10 5.16 12.05
N ILE A 119 0.10 6.44 11.70
CA ILE A 119 0.48 6.84 10.34
C ILE A 119 1.78 6.15 9.92
N ASP A 120 2.78 6.14 10.80
CA ASP A 120 4.07 5.52 10.54
C ASP A 120 3.93 3.99 10.43
N GLN A 121 3.11 3.35 11.26
CA GLN A 121 2.77 1.93 11.13
C GLN A 121 2.12 1.63 9.77
N ILE A 122 1.09 2.37 9.35
CA ILE A 122 0.41 2.20 8.06
C ILE A 122 1.41 2.32 6.90
N GLY A 123 2.24 3.34 6.95
CA GLY A 123 3.21 3.64 5.92
C GLY A 123 4.44 2.72 5.94
N GLY A 124 4.78 2.09 7.06
CA GLY A 124 6.07 1.45 7.28
C GLY A 124 7.19 2.50 7.19
N TRP A 125 6.96 3.67 7.81
CA TRP A 125 7.99 4.67 8.04
C TRP A 125 8.67 4.35 9.37
N ALA A 126 9.98 4.57 9.45
CA ALA A 126 10.67 4.50 10.73
C ALA A 126 10.38 5.78 11.50
N SER A 127 9.83 5.67 12.70
CA SER A 127 9.81 6.77 13.63
C SER A 127 11.20 6.91 14.24
N GLY A 128 11.71 8.14 14.30
CA GLY A 128 13.01 8.43 14.91
C GLY A 128 12.97 8.42 16.45
N LYS A 129 11.86 8.00 17.08
CA LYS A 129 11.68 8.07 18.54
C LYS A 129 12.01 6.73 19.18
N VAL A 130 12.92 6.78 20.16
CA VAL A 130 13.40 5.63 20.92
C VAL A 130 12.28 4.91 21.72
N GLY A 131 11.15 5.57 21.98
CA GLY A 131 10.02 5.01 22.75
C GLY A 131 9.01 4.18 21.96
N GLU A 132 9.05 4.19 20.63
CA GLU A 132 8.04 3.52 19.79
C GLU A 132 8.33 2.05 19.50
N GLY A 133 9.45 1.50 20.00
CA GLY A 133 9.76 0.08 19.97
C GLY A 133 9.10 -0.74 21.09
N TYR A 134 8.43 -0.09 22.03
CA TYR A 134 7.75 -0.71 23.15
C TYR A 134 6.25 -0.81 22.88
N GLY A 135 5.77 -1.99 22.54
CA GLY A 135 4.34 -2.29 22.34
C GLY A 135 4.07 -3.07 21.06
N GLU A 136 2.90 -3.72 21.02
CA GLU A 136 2.45 -4.52 19.87
C GLU A 136 1.96 -3.66 18.67
N GLY A 137 2.03 -2.33 18.78
CA GLY A 137 1.48 -1.41 17.80
C GLY A 137 -0.07 -1.37 17.80
N PHE A 138 -0.64 -0.71 16.81
CA PHE A 138 -2.10 -0.64 16.67
C PHE A 138 -2.67 -1.92 16.07
N ARG A 139 -3.81 -2.36 16.61
CA ARG A 139 -4.55 -3.51 16.08
C ARG A 139 -5.06 -3.22 14.66
N LEU A 140 -5.20 -4.28 13.87
CA LEU A 140 -5.71 -4.19 12.49
C LEU A 140 -7.04 -3.43 12.39
N THR A 141 -7.97 -3.66 13.34
CA THR A 141 -9.27 -2.98 13.40
C THR A 141 -9.17 -1.48 13.67
N GLN A 142 -8.22 -1.04 14.50
CA GLN A 142 -7.97 0.39 14.76
C GLN A 142 -7.42 1.08 13.50
N VAL A 143 -6.45 0.46 12.84
CA VAL A 143 -5.89 0.95 11.57
C VAL A 143 -6.97 0.96 10.48
N PHE A 144 -7.83 -0.04 10.43
CA PHE A 144 -8.97 -0.09 9.51
C PHE A 144 -9.93 1.10 9.74
N GLY A 145 -10.29 1.39 11.00
CA GLY A 145 -11.12 2.55 11.35
C GLY A 145 -10.51 3.87 10.87
N ALA A 146 -9.21 4.09 11.09
CA ALA A 146 -8.51 5.27 10.61
C ALA A 146 -8.50 5.39 9.08
N LEU A 147 -8.33 4.30 8.36
CA LEU A 147 -8.39 4.29 6.90
C LEU A 147 -9.81 4.52 6.35
N LEU A 148 -10.85 4.05 7.04
CA LEU A 148 -12.24 4.33 6.70
C LEU A 148 -12.60 5.80 6.87
N SER A 149 -11.99 6.49 7.84
CA SER A 149 -12.18 7.93 8.07
C SER A 149 -11.60 8.79 6.95
N LEU A 150 -10.71 8.23 6.13
CA LEU A 150 -10.27 8.86 4.89
C LEU A 150 -11.43 8.88 3.89
N ARG A 151 -12.42 9.75 4.13
CA ARG A 151 -13.40 10.02 3.09
C ARG A 151 -12.62 10.42 1.85
N LEU A 152 -12.78 9.65 0.79
CA LEU A 152 -12.54 10.12 -0.55
C LEU A 152 -13.52 11.27 -0.70
N GLU A 153 -13.12 12.49 -0.37
CA GLU A 153 -13.85 13.67 -0.81
C GLU A 153 -14.09 13.48 -2.29
N ALA A 154 -15.38 13.38 -2.60
CA ALA A 154 -15.83 12.95 -3.89
C ALA A 154 -15.22 13.84 -4.96
N LYS A 155 -14.63 13.19 -5.95
CA LYS A 155 -14.32 13.66 -7.29
C LYS A 155 -13.50 14.96 -7.35
N PRO A 156 -12.25 14.88 -7.82
CA PRO A 156 -11.67 16.05 -8.46
C PRO A 156 -12.65 16.46 -9.57
N LYS A 157 -13.17 17.67 -9.49
CA LYS A 157 -13.83 18.30 -10.62
C LYS A 157 -12.75 18.47 -11.69
N PHE A 158 -12.62 17.49 -12.55
CA PHE A 158 -11.91 17.70 -13.81
C PHE A 158 -12.76 18.71 -14.59
N HIS A 159 -12.35 19.96 -14.61
CA HIS A 159 -12.84 20.92 -15.57
C HIS A 159 -12.33 20.44 -16.92
N ASN A 160 -13.29 20.19 -17.83
CA ASN A 160 -13.02 19.92 -19.24
C ASN A 160 -12.27 21.08 -19.88
#